data_e7ba1aae2efa14d25433d0f2d38b8d1d
#
_entry.id   e7ba1aae2efa14d25433d0f2d38b8d1d
#
_cell.length_a   1.000
_cell.length_b   1.000
_cell.length_c   1.000
_cell.angle_alpha   90.00
_cell.angle_beta   90.00
_cell.angle_gamma   90.00
#
_symmetry.space_group_name_H-M   'P 1'
#
loop_
_entity.id
_entity.type
_entity.pdbx_description
1 polymer ?
#
loop_
_entity_poly.entity_id
_entity_poly.type
_entity_poly.pdbx_seq_one_letter_code
_entity_poly.pdbx_strand_id
1 'polypeptide(L)'
;MSWEEAMWTYGNDKPDIRFGMELTNVKFPSHTFPGRSPLTSLVSEASFPVFDQAETIVAMAVPGCSEYTRKQTDELTDWVKRPQIGMQGLVYIKYNTDGSLKSSVDKFYSAERLKAIAAACKAQVGDLILILAGPEEKTRKAMSELRLEMGRRLSLRKDDEFKLLWVLDFP
;
A
#
# COMPACT_ATOMS: atom_id res chain seq x y z
N MET A 1 -13.32 -12.52 -9.63
CA MET A 1 -11.90 -12.75 -9.26
C MET A 1 -11.80 -13.96 -8.35
N SER A 2 -10.63 -14.59 -8.26
CA SER A 2 -10.40 -15.63 -7.27
C SER A 2 -10.27 -15.04 -5.86
N TRP A 3 -10.45 -15.88 -4.83
CA TRP A 3 -10.22 -15.47 -3.45
C TRP A 3 -8.78 -15.01 -3.23
N GLU A 4 -7.82 -15.74 -3.80
CA GLU A 4 -6.41 -15.38 -3.72
C GLU A 4 -6.13 -14.00 -4.33
N GLU A 5 -6.70 -13.71 -5.50
CA GLU A 5 -6.59 -12.40 -6.14
C GLU A 5 -7.20 -11.28 -5.27
N ALA A 6 -8.37 -11.51 -4.68
CA ALA A 6 -9.00 -10.54 -3.78
C ALA A 6 -8.12 -10.24 -2.56
N MET A 7 -7.55 -11.29 -1.95
CA MET A 7 -6.69 -11.16 -0.78
C MET A 7 -5.36 -10.46 -1.09
N TRP A 8 -4.77 -10.69 -2.26
CA TRP A 8 -3.53 -10.02 -2.66
C TRP A 8 -3.73 -8.59 -3.15
N THR A 9 -4.81 -8.34 -3.88
CA THR A 9 -5.06 -7.02 -4.49
C THR A 9 -5.73 -6.05 -3.53
N TYR A 10 -6.55 -6.54 -2.60
CA TYR A 10 -7.34 -5.69 -1.71
C TYR A 10 -7.21 -6.01 -0.23
N GLY A 11 -6.56 -7.14 0.12
CA GLY A 11 -6.38 -7.58 1.51
C GLY A 11 -7.67 -8.07 2.17
N ASN A 12 -8.71 -8.36 1.39
CA ASN A 12 -10.04 -8.72 1.88
C ASN A 12 -10.77 -9.58 0.84
N ASP A 13 -11.55 -10.57 1.30
CA ASP A 13 -12.39 -11.44 0.48
C ASP A 13 -13.71 -10.78 0.02
N LYS A 14 -14.02 -9.59 0.50
CA LYS A 14 -15.18 -8.76 0.15
C LYS A 14 -14.73 -7.35 -0.24
N PRO A 15 -13.90 -7.22 -1.30
CA PRO A 15 -13.27 -5.95 -1.62
C PRO A 15 -14.29 -4.91 -2.10
N ASP A 16 -14.14 -3.69 -1.64
CA ASP A 16 -14.82 -2.54 -2.24
C ASP A 16 -14.07 -2.15 -3.53
N ILE A 17 -14.67 -2.43 -4.68
CA ILE A 17 -14.08 -2.16 -5.99
C ILE A 17 -14.61 -0.88 -6.65
N ARG A 18 -15.28 -0.02 -5.89
CA ARG A 18 -15.76 1.29 -6.40
C ARG A 18 -14.63 2.27 -6.66
N PHE A 19 -13.45 2.03 -6.08
CA PHE A 19 -12.27 2.86 -6.26
C PHE A 19 -11.00 1.99 -6.37
N GLY A 20 -9.93 2.59 -6.88
CA GLY A 20 -8.63 1.94 -7.06
C GLY A 20 -7.87 1.70 -5.74
N MET A 21 -6.61 2.11 -5.68
CA MET A 21 -5.66 1.90 -4.58
C MET A 21 -5.39 0.41 -4.31
N GLU A 22 -5.07 -0.33 -5.37
CA GLU A 22 -4.67 -1.74 -5.27
C GLU A 22 -3.42 -1.90 -4.41
N LEU A 23 -3.37 -2.98 -3.63
CA LEU A 23 -2.23 -3.33 -2.81
C LEU A 23 -1.11 -3.93 -3.67
N THR A 24 0.13 -3.63 -3.31
CA THR A 24 1.33 -4.15 -3.98
C THR A 24 2.28 -4.71 -2.92
N ASN A 25 2.66 -5.98 -3.06
CA ASN A 25 3.74 -6.54 -2.23
C ASN A 25 5.09 -6.10 -2.82
N VAL A 26 5.91 -5.41 -2.03
CA VAL A 26 7.22 -4.89 -2.46
C VAL A 26 8.41 -5.70 -1.93
N LYS A 27 8.18 -6.64 -1.01
CA LYS A 27 9.21 -7.54 -0.49
C LYS A 27 9.37 -8.81 -1.34
N PHE A 28 8.25 -9.45 -1.65
CA PHE A 28 8.21 -10.67 -2.46
C PHE A 28 7.22 -10.50 -3.60
N PRO A 29 7.69 -10.06 -4.75
CA PRO A 29 6.82 -9.91 -5.93
C PRO A 29 6.40 -11.25 -6.53
N SER A 30 6.80 -12.37 -5.94
CA SER A 30 6.66 -13.72 -6.50
C SER A 30 5.28 -14.37 -6.38
N HIS A 31 4.31 -13.74 -5.72
CA HIS A 31 2.91 -14.10 -5.94
C HIS A 31 2.43 -13.40 -7.20
N THR A 32 3.03 -13.81 -8.32
CA THR A 32 2.66 -13.33 -9.64
C THR A 32 1.41 -14.05 -10.08
N PHE A 33 0.29 -13.34 -10.10
CA PHE A 33 -0.77 -13.71 -11.03
C PHE A 33 -0.19 -13.76 -12.45
N PRO A 34 -0.68 -14.67 -13.30
CA PRO A 34 -0.24 -14.73 -14.69
C PRO A 34 -0.27 -13.33 -15.33
N GLY A 35 0.88 -12.81 -15.75
CA GLY A 35 1.03 -11.50 -16.38
C GLY A 35 1.72 -10.40 -15.55
N ARG A 36 2.09 -10.63 -14.29
CA ARG A 36 2.96 -9.70 -13.55
C ARG A 36 4.39 -10.23 -13.52
N SER A 37 5.35 -9.45 -14.02
CA SER A 37 6.78 -9.79 -13.98
C SER A 37 7.27 -10.00 -12.55
N PRO A 38 8.15 -10.99 -12.31
CA PRO A 38 8.82 -11.12 -11.03
C PRO A 38 9.75 -9.92 -10.83
N LEU A 39 9.31 -8.96 -10.04
CA LEU A 39 10.18 -7.88 -9.59
C LEU A 39 11.13 -8.46 -8.52
N THR A 40 12.42 -8.29 -8.71
CA THR A 40 13.43 -8.50 -7.67
C THR A 40 13.01 -7.69 -6.44
N SER A 41 13.21 -8.21 -5.24
CA SER A 41 12.84 -7.49 -4.01
C SER A 41 13.26 -6.02 -4.09
N LEU A 42 12.31 -5.11 -4.06
CA LEU A 42 12.56 -3.67 -4.20
C LEU A 42 13.23 -3.07 -2.96
N VAL A 43 13.31 -3.84 -1.88
CA VAL A 43 13.78 -3.38 -0.57
C VAL A 43 15.02 -4.13 -0.05
N SER A 44 15.59 -5.09 -0.81
CA SER A 44 16.64 -6.01 -0.33
C SER A 44 18.04 -5.43 -0.19
N GLU A 45 18.32 -4.25 -0.72
CA GLU A 45 19.69 -3.68 -0.76
C GLU A 45 19.94 -2.59 0.29
N ALA A 46 18.94 -2.23 1.07
CA ALA A 46 19.07 -1.24 2.11
C ALA A 46 18.78 -1.87 3.48
N SER A 47 19.67 -1.66 4.44
CA SER A 47 19.43 -2.12 5.82
C SER A 47 18.45 -1.18 6.52
N PHE A 48 17.17 -1.51 6.44
CA PHE A 48 16.14 -0.88 7.25
C PHE A 48 15.48 -1.97 8.10
N PRO A 49 15.82 -2.06 9.40
CA PRO A 49 15.46 -3.19 10.26
C PRO A 49 13.97 -3.55 10.25
N VAL A 50 13.09 -2.55 10.12
CA VAL A 50 11.63 -2.78 10.08
C VAL A 50 11.23 -3.58 8.83
N PHE A 51 11.88 -3.34 7.69
CA PHE A 51 11.60 -4.05 6.46
C PHE A 51 12.34 -5.39 6.39
N ASP A 52 13.54 -5.44 6.94
CA ASP A 52 14.37 -6.66 6.93
C ASP A 52 13.72 -7.78 7.75
N GLN A 53 13.15 -7.44 8.91
CA GLN A 53 12.51 -8.38 9.83
C GLN A 53 11.06 -8.71 9.46
N ALA A 54 10.41 -7.93 8.59
CA ALA A 54 9.03 -8.16 8.22
C ALA A 54 8.87 -9.41 7.35
N GLU A 55 7.81 -10.19 7.55
CA GLU A 55 7.43 -11.29 6.65
C GLU A 55 6.98 -10.73 5.30
N THR A 56 6.21 -9.65 5.32
CA THR A 56 5.73 -8.98 4.12
C THR A 56 5.81 -7.46 4.24
N ILE A 57 5.89 -6.80 3.10
CA ILE A 57 5.82 -5.35 2.99
C ILE A 57 4.79 -5.03 1.91
N VAL A 58 3.73 -4.34 2.31
CA VAL A 58 2.60 -4.01 1.44
C VAL A 58 2.53 -2.50 1.27
N ALA A 59 2.42 -2.08 0.02
CA ALA A 59 2.30 -0.67 -0.36
C ALA A 59 1.01 -0.43 -1.15
N MET A 60 0.52 0.81 -1.13
CA MET A 60 -0.53 1.30 -2.03
C MET A 60 -0.30 2.76 -2.39
N ALA A 61 -0.66 3.15 -3.61
CA ALA A 61 -0.66 4.54 -4.04
C ALA A 61 -2.02 5.20 -3.74
N VAL A 62 -1.97 6.35 -3.09
CA VAL A 62 -3.14 7.17 -2.74
C VAL A 62 -3.14 8.40 -3.64
N PRO A 63 -4.13 8.56 -4.53
CA PRO A 63 -4.10 9.60 -5.55
C PRO A 63 -4.21 11.00 -4.95
N GLY A 64 -3.41 11.93 -5.49
CA GLY A 64 -3.50 13.36 -5.19
C GLY A 64 -3.11 13.77 -3.76
N CYS A 65 -2.41 12.92 -3.01
CA CYS A 65 -2.10 13.17 -1.60
C CYS A 65 -0.62 13.48 -1.31
N SER A 66 0.20 13.79 -2.31
CA SER A 66 1.63 14.14 -2.10
C SER A 66 1.82 15.35 -1.19
N GLU A 67 0.88 16.30 -1.21
CA GLU A 67 0.90 17.52 -0.42
C GLU A 67 0.46 17.32 1.05
N TYR A 68 0.16 16.11 1.48
CA TYR A 68 -0.17 15.84 2.88
C TYR A 68 0.91 16.44 3.79
N THR A 69 0.48 17.25 4.76
CA THR A 69 1.36 17.83 5.77
C THR A 69 1.92 16.75 6.70
N ARG A 70 2.98 17.09 7.44
CA ARG A 70 3.50 16.21 8.49
C ARG A 70 2.42 15.80 9.48
N LYS A 71 1.57 16.74 9.90
CA LYS A 71 0.45 16.46 10.81
C LYS A 71 -0.47 15.37 10.25
N GLN A 72 -0.83 15.46 8.97
CA GLN A 72 -1.70 14.46 8.33
C GLN A 72 -1.03 13.08 8.21
N THR A 73 0.27 13.02 7.93
CA THR A 73 1.01 11.75 7.91
C THR A 73 1.20 11.17 9.31
N ASP A 74 1.38 12.01 10.33
CA ASP A 74 1.45 11.59 11.73
C ASP A 74 0.07 11.05 12.20
N GLU A 75 -1.04 11.70 11.82
CA GLU A 75 -2.40 11.19 12.08
C GLU A 75 -2.67 9.82 11.42
N LEU A 76 -2.17 9.58 10.20
CA LEU A 76 -2.26 8.26 9.57
C LEU A 76 -1.41 7.23 10.32
N THR A 77 -0.23 7.62 10.78
CA THR A 77 0.64 6.76 11.59
C THR A 77 -0.02 6.38 12.90
N ASP A 78 -0.66 7.32 13.59
CA ASP A 78 -1.41 7.06 14.82
C ASP A 78 -2.65 6.19 14.53
N TRP A 79 -3.29 6.39 13.39
CA TRP A 79 -4.43 5.59 12.99
C TRP A 79 -4.07 4.11 12.82
N VAL A 80 -2.94 3.79 12.16
CA VAL A 80 -2.51 2.39 11.97
C VAL A 80 -1.99 1.74 13.27
N LYS A 81 -1.58 2.54 14.26
CA LYS A 81 -1.16 2.06 15.58
C LYS A 81 -2.31 1.72 16.52
N ARG A 82 -3.53 2.12 16.20
CA ARG A 82 -4.70 1.80 17.04
C ARG A 82 -4.80 0.30 17.28
N PRO A 83 -5.27 -0.16 18.46
CA PRO A 83 -5.36 -1.58 18.81
C PRO A 83 -6.11 -2.42 17.77
N GLN A 84 -7.13 -1.84 17.13
CA GLN A 84 -7.95 -2.50 16.11
C GLN A 84 -7.17 -2.81 14.83
N ILE A 85 -6.17 -2.00 14.50
CA ILE A 85 -5.30 -2.15 13.32
C ILE A 85 -3.99 -2.83 13.74
N GLY A 86 -3.35 -2.32 14.81
CA GLY A 86 -2.27 -2.97 15.54
C GLY A 86 -0.93 -2.99 14.82
N MET A 87 -0.67 -2.06 13.88
CA MET A 87 0.63 -1.92 13.23
C MET A 87 1.60 -1.11 14.08
N GLN A 88 2.91 -1.32 13.87
CA GLN A 88 3.97 -0.62 14.63
C GLN A 88 4.22 0.80 14.13
N GLY A 89 3.92 1.07 12.87
CA GLY A 89 4.14 2.35 12.22
C GLY A 89 3.72 2.35 10.76
N LEU A 90 3.93 3.49 10.11
CA LEU A 90 3.62 3.73 8.71
C LEU A 90 4.83 4.37 8.03
N VAL A 91 5.27 3.80 6.93
CA VAL A 91 6.25 4.43 6.03
C VAL A 91 5.49 5.06 4.87
N TYR A 92 5.94 6.22 4.42
CA TYR A 92 5.34 6.89 3.28
C TYR A 92 6.39 7.42 2.30
N ILE A 93 5.98 7.51 1.03
CA ILE A 93 6.73 8.18 -0.04
C ILE A 93 5.79 9.19 -0.70
N LYS A 94 6.20 10.44 -0.77
CA LYS A 94 5.51 11.49 -1.51
C LYS A 94 6.08 11.54 -2.92
N TYR A 95 5.25 11.41 -3.93
CA TYR A 95 5.62 11.65 -5.31
C TYR A 95 5.19 13.06 -5.67
N ASN A 96 6.08 14.02 -5.42
CA ASN A 96 5.78 15.43 -5.53
C ASN A 96 5.45 15.85 -6.97
N THR A 97 4.76 16.97 -7.12
CA THR A 97 4.32 17.51 -8.42
C THR A 97 5.48 17.91 -9.35
N ASP A 98 6.66 18.15 -8.80
CA ASP A 98 7.90 18.39 -9.55
C ASP A 98 8.61 17.09 -10.02
N GLY A 99 8.02 15.93 -9.74
CA GLY A 99 8.58 14.62 -10.07
C GLY A 99 9.61 14.11 -9.06
N SER A 100 9.92 14.86 -8.01
CA SER A 100 10.81 14.42 -6.93
C SER A 100 10.09 13.44 -6.00
N LEU A 101 10.88 12.57 -5.36
CA LEU A 101 10.38 11.64 -4.34
C LEU A 101 10.96 12.02 -2.98
N LYS A 102 10.10 12.07 -1.96
CA LYS A 102 10.49 12.31 -0.58
C LYS A 102 9.84 11.26 0.33
N SER A 103 10.64 10.65 1.19
CA SER A 103 10.17 9.55 2.04
C SER A 103 10.53 9.76 3.51
N SER A 104 9.79 9.11 4.39
CA SER A 104 10.18 8.95 5.79
C SER A 104 11.42 8.07 5.99
N VAL A 105 11.86 7.38 4.93
CA VAL A 105 13.03 6.45 4.93
C VAL A 105 14.10 6.85 3.91
N ASP A 106 14.20 8.11 3.53
CA ASP A 106 15.19 8.65 2.58
C ASP A 106 16.63 8.28 2.93
N LYS A 107 16.93 8.10 4.22
CA LYS A 107 18.26 7.73 4.71
C LYS A 107 18.67 6.31 4.33
N PHE A 108 17.70 5.46 4.00
CA PHE A 108 17.93 4.03 3.75
C PHE A 108 17.78 3.66 2.27
N TYR A 109 17.03 4.44 1.49
CA TYR A 109 16.69 4.11 0.11
C TYR A 109 17.07 5.23 -0.85
N SER A 110 17.75 4.87 -1.93
CA SER A 110 18.09 5.80 -3.01
C SER A 110 16.84 6.27 -3.77
N ALA A 111 16.94 7.39 -4.47
CA ALA A 111 15.87 7.91 -5.30
C ALA A 111 15.40 6.91 -6.37
N GLU A 112 16.33 6.12 -6.94
CA GLU A 112 16.01 5.07 -7.92
C GLU A 112 15.13 3.98 -7.29
N ARG A 113 15.43 3.57 -6.06
CA ARG A 113 14.64 2.58 -5.31
C ARG A 113 13.25 3.09 -4.98
N LEU A 114 13.16 4.32 -4.49
CA LEU A 114 11.86 4.95 -4.22
C LEU A 114 11.03 5.05 -5.51
N LYS A 115 11.67 5.37 -6.65
CA LYS A 115 11.02 5.40 -7.96
C LYS A 115 10.55 4.01 -8.42
N ALA A 116 11.34 2.98 -8.16
CA ALA A 116 10.94 1.60 -8.47
C ALA A 116 9.74 1.15 -7.63
N ILE A 117 9.68 1.51 -6.34
CA ILE A 117 8.52 1.26 -5.47
C ILE A 117 7.28 2.01 -5.99
N ALA A 118 7.43 3.29 -6.34
CA ALA A 118 6.35 4.10 -6.90
C ALA A 118 5.81 3.49 -8.20
N ALA A 119 6.70 3.06 -9.10
CA ALA A 119 6.31 2.39 -10.35
C ALA A 119 5.58 1.07 -10.11
N ALA A 120 6.03 0.26 -9.15
CA ALA A 120 5.37 -0.99 -8.78
C ALA A 120 3.95 -0.77 -8.26
N CYS A 121 3.73 0.33 -7.52
CA CYS A 121 2.41 0.74 -7.03
C CYS A 121 1.58 1.47 -8.11
N LYS A 122 2.09 1.62 -9.34
CA LYS A 122 1.47 2.42 -10.42
C LYS A 122 1.20 3.88 -10.02
N ALA A 123 2.00 4.41 -9.07
CA ALA A 123 1.83 5.76 -8.57
C ALA A 123 2.12 6.80 -9.64
N GLN A 124 1.36 7.88 -9.62
CA GLN A 124 1.52 9.03 -10.50
C GLN A 124 2.14 10.21 -9.71
N VAL A 125 2.65 11.18 -10.45
CA VAL A 125 3.07 12.46 -9.87
C VAL A 125 1.87 13.09 -9.14
N GLY A 126 2.09 13.53 -7.91
CA GLY A 126 1.03 14.03 -7.02
C GLY A 126 0.49 12.98 -6.03
N ASP A 127 0.90 11.72 -6.12
CA ASP A 127 0.41 10.65 -5.24
C ASP A 127 1.23 10.53 -3.94
N LEU A 128 0.58 9.97 -2.93
CA LEU A 128 1.21 9.53 -1.68
C LEU A 128 1.21 8.00 -1.65
N ILE A 129 2.40 7.39 -1.50
CA ILE A 129 2.51 5.94 -1.34
C ILE A 129 2.60 5.65 0.16
N LEU A 130 1.71 4.79 0.64
CA LEU A 130 1.67 4.31 2.03
C LEU A 130 2.17 2.88 2.08
N ILE A 131 3.00 2.55 3.08
CA ILE A 131 3.68 1.26 3.20
C ILE A 131 3.56 0.75 4.62
N LEU A 132 3.10 -0.49 4.78
CA LEU A 132 3.08 -1.23 6.03
C LEU A 132 3.97 -2.46 5.92
N ALA A 133 4.60 -2.84 7.04
CA ALA A 133 5.50 -3.98 7.13
C ALA A 133 5.22 -4.78 8.42
N GLY A 134 5.30 -6.10 8.35
CA GLY A 134 5.08 -7.00 9.50
C GLY A 134 4.66 -8.41 9.08
N PRO A 135 3.94 -9.14 9.98
CA PRO A 135 3.37 -10.44 9.67
C PRO A 135 2.38 -10.36 8.51
N GLU A 136 2.39 -11.34 7.62
CA GLU A 136 1.73 -11.27 6.31
C GLU A 136 0.23 -10.99 6.41
N GLU A 137 -0.51 -11.85 7.09
CA GLU A 137 -1.97 -11.73 7.19
C GLU A 137 -2.39 -10.41 7.85
N LYS A 138 -1.74 -10.08 8.98
CA LYS A 138 -2.02 -8.86 9.73
C LYS A 138 -1.74 -7.61 8.90
N THR A 139 -0.61 -7.59 8.18
CA THR A 139 -0.20 -6.43 7.38
C THR A 139 -1.14 -6.20 6.21
N ARG A 140 -1.57 -7.27 5.52
CA ARG A 140 -2.55 -7.16 4.43
C ARG A 140 -3.91 -6.67 4.92
N LYS A 141 -4.40 -7.22 6.04
CA LYS A 141 -5.65 -6.77 6.66
C LYS A 141 -5.57 -5.30 7.08
N ALA A 142 -4.49 -4.91 7.74
CA ALA A 142 -4.27 -3.52 8.15
C ALA A 142 -4.22 -2.56 6.96
N MET A 143 -3.57 -2.96 5.85
CA MET A 143 -3.51 -2.16 4.63
C MET A 143 -4.89 -2.08 3.95
N SER A 144 -5.70 -3.15 3.99
CA SER A 144 -7.09 -3.13 3.51
C SER A 144 -7.93 -2.11 4.29
N GLU A 145 -7.83 -2.10 5.61
CA GLU A 145 -8.52 -1.11 6.45
C GLU A 145 -8.05 0.32 6.17
N LEU A 146 -6.73 0.52 6.00
CA LEU A 146 -6.16 1.82 5.64
C LEU A 146 -6.64 2.27 4.25
N ARG A 147 -6.77 1.35 3.30
CA ARG A 147 -7.34 1.60 1.97
C ARG A 147 -8.77 2.12 2.07
N LEU A 148 -9.61 1.46 2.88
CA LEU A 148 -11.00 1.88 3.11
C LEU A 148 -11.08 3.25 3.80
N GLU A 149 -10.20 3.51 4.77
CA GLU A 149 -10.12 4.81 5.46
C GLU A 149 -9.70 5.91 4.48
N MET A 150 -8.72 5.66 3.61
CA MET A 150 -8.32 6.63 2.59
C MET A 150 -9.43 6.86 1.56
N GLY A 151 -10.13 5.80 1.13
CA GLY A 151 -11.31 5.92 0.27
C GLY A 151 -12.42 6.78 0.89
N ARG A 152 -12.61 6.69 2.21
CA ARG A 152 -13.54 7.53 2.97
C ARG A 152 -13.05 8.99 3.02
N ARG A 153 -11.78 9.22 3.39
CA ARG A 153 -11.21 10.59 3.49
C ARG A 153 -11.25 11.34 2.17
N LEU A 154 -11.06 10.63 1.07
CA LEU A 154 -11.05 11.19 -0.28
C LEU A 154 -12.43 11.19 -0.94
N SER A 155 -13.49 10.77 -0.21
CA SER A 155 -14.85 10.69 -0.75
C SER A 155 -14.97 9.86 -2.04
N LEU A 156 -14.14 8.81 -2.16
CA LEU A 156 -14.15 7.89 -3.32
C LEU A 156 -15.26 6.83 -3.22
N ARG A 157 -15.90 6.72 -2.07
CA ARG A 157 -17.00 5.79 -1.79
C ARG A 157 -18.30 6.56 -1.84
N LYS A 158 -19.09 6.35 -2.87
CA LYS A 158 -20.43 6.92 -2.99
C LYS A 158 -21.43 5.92 -2.45
N ASP A 159 -22.38 6.39 -1.64
CA ASP A 159 -23.38 5.52 -0.98
C ASP A 159 -24.44 5.00 -1.97
N ASP A 160 -24.61 5.68 -3.10
CA ASP A 160 -25.54 5.36 -4.18
C ASP A 160 -24.91 4.57 -5.33
N GLU A 161 -23.61 4.25 -5.24
CA GLU A 161 -22.88 3.46 -6.25
C GLU A 161 -22.69 2.02 -5.77
N PHE A 162 -23.13 1.06 -6.57
CA PHE A 162 -22.95 -0.37 -6.32
C PHE A 162 -22.09 -0.99 -7.42
N LYS A 163 -21.06 -1.76 -7.01
CA LYS A 163 -20.28 -2.61 -7.92
C LYS A 163 -20.31 -4.03 -7.41
N LEU A 164 -20.88 -4.91 -8.23
CA LEU A 164 -21.01 -6.32 -7.91
C LEU A 164 -19.82 -7.09 -8.46
N LEU A 165 -19.34 -8.05 -7.69
CA LEU A 165 -18.34 -9.01 -8.13
C LEU A 165 -18.61 -10.38 -7.47
N TRP A 166 -18.10 -11.43 -8.13
CA TRP A 166 -18.02 -12.76 -7.57
C TRP A 166 -16.59 -13.02 -7.10
N VAL A 167 -16.44 -13.45 -5.85
CA VAL A 167 -15.18 -14.02 -5.35
C VAL A 167 -15.37 -15.53 -5.32
N LEU A 168 -14.50 -16.26 -6.01
CA LEU A 168 -14.57 -17.70 -6.24
C LEU A 168 -13.30 -18.37 -5.68
N ASP A 169 -13.27 -19.68 -5.70
CA ASP A 169 -12.09 -20.48 -5.35
C ASP A 169 -11.62 -20.21 -3.91
N PHE A 170 -12.56 -20.21 -2.97
CA PHE A 170 -12.23 -20.16 -1.54
C PHE A 170 -11.43 -21.39 -1.12
N PRO A 171 -10.45 -21.25 -0.16
CA PRO A 171 -9.70 -22.37 0.38
C PRO A 171 -10.55 -23.33 1.20
#